data_a37240da6bff03811467ff44c7c0c0e7
#
_entry.id   a37240da6bff03811467ff44c7c0c0e7
#
_cell.length_a   1.000
_cell.length_b   1.000
_cell.length_c   1.000
_cell.angle_alpha   90.00
_cell.angle_beta   90.00
_cell.angle_gamma   90.00
#
_symmetry.space_group_name_H-M   'P 1'
#
loop_
_entity.id
_entity.type
_entity.pdbx_description
1 polymer ?
#
loop_
_entity_poly.entity_id
_entity_poly.type
_entity_poly.pdbx_seq_one_letter_code
_entity_poly.pdbx_strand_id
1 'polypeptide(L)'
;LGLLVSTFYLAWSVLAQMWVLQHARMSLRAQGLPTHSLIATPSPFNTVLWRVVALDGKLFFEGFYSFFDGKRHIRFKHYIRHEDLISANAGNPQVKRMMRFTGGFLKMHQEGTNLWITDLRMGQEPDYVFNFDIGPALAPGQIPPPAKQSNFRTHFGPALRWLGRRILGADLDPPTN
;
A
#
# COMPACT_ATOMS: atom_id res chain seq x y z
N LEU A 1 2.44 4.02 35.13
CA LEU A 1 1.38 4.66 34.32
C LEU A 1 1.69 4.58 32.83
N GLY A 2 2.90 4.94 32.36
CA GLY A 2 3.26 4.93 30.93
C GLY A 2 3.10 3.56 30.26
N LEU A 3 3.51 2.47 30.91
CA LEU A 3 3.36 1.11 30.39
C LEU A 3 1.89 0.73 30.18
N LEU A 4 1.01 1.09 31.09
CA LEU A 4 -0.43 0.84 30.94
C LEU A 4 -1.00 1.59 29.74
N VAL A 5 -0.67 2.88 29.59
CA VAL A 5 -1.14 3.70 28.45
C VAL A 5 -0.67 3.12 27.12
N SER A 6 0.62 2.75 27.01
CA SER A 6 1.14 2.14 25.79
C SER A 6 0.52 0.78 25.49
N THR A 7 0.27 -0.05 26.51
CA THR A 7 -0.40 -1.34 26.34
C THR A 7 -1.85 -1.17 25.84
N PHE A 8 -2.60 -0.23 26.41
CA PHE A 8 -3.95 0.10 25.93
C PHE A 8 -3.94 0.61 24.50
N TYR A 9 -2.99 1.48 24.14
CA TYR A 9 -2.86 1.96 22.78
C TYR A 9 -2.56 0.84 21.78
N LEU A 10 -1.67 -0.09 22.13
CA LEU A 10 -1.37 -1.25 21.29
C LEU A 10 -2.59 -2.16 21.14
N ALA A 11 -3.28 -2.46 22.23
CA ALA A 11 -4.51 -3.26 22.20
C ALA A 11 -5.58 -2.59 21.32
N TRP A 12 -5.80 -1.29 21.49
CA TRP A 12 -6.68 -0.52 20.63
C TRP A 12 -6.27 -0.62 19.15
N SER A 13 -4.98 -0.44 18.83
CA SER A 13 -4.49 -0.50 17.45
C SER A 13 -4.76 -1.84 16.78
N VAL A 14 -4.59 -2.95 17.51
CA VAL A 14 -4.90 -4.31 17.03
C VAL A 14 -6.40 -4.47 16.79
N LEU A 15 -7.24 -4.07 17.73
CA LEU A 15 -8.70 -4.15 17.60
C LEU A 15 -9.20 -3.31 16.42
N ALA A 16 -8.67 -2.08 16.29
CA ALA A 16 -8.99 -1.19 15.18
C ALA A 16 -8.61 -1.82 13.82
N GLN A 17 -7.43 -2.43 13.72
CA GLN A 17 -7.00 -3.11 12.50
C GLN A 17 -7.92 -4.29 12.15
N MET A 18 -8.27 -5.12 13.14
CA MET A 18 -9.18 -6.25 12.93
C MET A 18 -10.55 -5.78 12.44
N TRP A 19 -11.09 -4.72 13.04
CA TRP A 19 -12.35 -4.10 12.62
C TRP A 19 -12.28 -3.61 11.18
N VAL A 20 -11.24 -2.84 10.84
CA VAL A 20 -11.04 -2.31 9.48
C VAL A 20 -10.90 -3.42 8.45
N LEU A 21 -10.13 -4.47 8.74
CA LEU A 21 -9.98 -5.63 7.85
C LEU A 21 -11.31 -6.35 7.62
N GLN A 22 -12.15 -6.49 8.66
CA GLN A 22 -13.48 -7.09 8.52
C GLN A 22 -14.38 -6.22 7.66
N HIS A 23 -14.41 -4.91 7.91
CA HIS A 23 -15.19 -3.95 7.13
C HIS A 23 -14.72 -3.89 5.66
N ALA A 24 -13.40 -3.94 5.44
CA ALA A 24 -12.82 -3.99 4.11
C ALA A 24 -13.23 -5.27 3.35
N ARG A 25 -13.21 -6.44 4.00
CA ARG A 25 -13.68 -7.69 3.37
C ARG A 25 -15.15 -7.61 2.97
N MET A 26 -16.01 -7.04 3.81
CA MET A 26 -17.43 -6.83 3.48
C MET A 26 -17.58 -5.89 2.28
N SER A 27 -16.85 -4.78 2.27
CA SER A 27 -16.87 -3.80 1.17
C SER A 27 -16.36 -4.37 -0.15
N LEU A 28 -15.29 -5.17 -0.13
CA LEU A 28 -14.75 -5.86 -1.30
C LEU A 28 -15.75 -6.88 -1.86
N ARG A 29 -16.34 -7.71 -1.00
CA ARG A 29 -17.37 -8.69 -1.40
C ARG A 29 -18.59 -8.02 -2.03
N ALA A 30 -19.06 -6.93 -1.45
CA ALA A 30 -20.19 -6.16 -1.99
C ALA A 30 -19.90 -5.57 -3.38
N GLN A 31 -18.63 -5.35 -3.72
CA GLN A 31 -18.17 -4.86 -5.02
C GLN A 31 -17.68 -5.98 -5.96
N GLY A 32 -17.81 -7.27 -5.57
CA GLY A 32 -17.35 -8.40 -6.37
C GLY A 32 -15.83 -8.50 -6.48
N LEU A 33 -15.09 -7.91 -5.53
CA LEU A 33 -13.63 -7.83 -5.53
C LEU A 33 -13.00 -8.91 -4.64
N PRO A 34 -11.73 -9.30 -4.91
CA PRO A 34 -11.05 -10.37 -4.18
C PRO A 34 -10.74 -9.98 -2.73
N THR A 35 -10.76 -10.96 -1.83
CA THR A 35 -10.55 -10.75 -0.38
C THR A 35 -9.41 -11.57 0.21
N HIS A 36 -8.66 -12.32 -0.61
CA HIS A 36 -7.65 -13.27 -0.12
C HIS A 36 -6.32 -12.62 0.26
N SER A 37 -5.89 -11.59 -0.46
CA SER A 37 -4.66 -10.85 -0.18
C SER A 37 -5.00 -9.40 0.18
N LEU A 38 -5.04 -9.11 1.48
CA LEU A 38 -5.54 -7.87 2.03
C LEU A 38 -4.67 -7.39 3.18
N ILE A 39 -4.29 -6.12 3.15
CA ILE A 39 -3.66 -5.42 4.28
C ILE A 39 -4.43 -4.15 4.62
N ALA A 40 -4.39 -3.77 5.89
CA ALA A 40 -4.84 -2.47 6.37
C ALA A 40 -3.72 -1.83 7.19
N THR A 41 -3.34 -0.62 6.83
CA THR A 41 -2.30 0.17 7.50
C THR A 41 -2.89 1.49 7.98
N PRO A 42 -2.58 1.92 9.23
CA PRO A 42 -3.04 3.21 9.69
C PRO A 42 -2.36 4.33 8.91
N SER A 43 -3.08 5.42 8.66
CA SER A 43 -2.50 6.62 8.08
C SER A 43 -1.54 7.31 9.06
N PRO A 44 -0.59 8.12 8.60
CA PRO A 44 0.40 8.75 9.48
C PRO A 44 -0.25 9.48 10.65
N PHE A 45 0.37 9.33 11.83
CA PHE A 45 0.04 10.03 13.08
C PHE A 45 -1.34 9.74 13.68
N ASN A 46 -2.08 8.71 13.21
CA ASN A 46 -3.39 8.38 13.76
C ASN A 46 -3.73 6.90 13.59
N THR A 47 -4.76 6.44 14.35
CA THR A 47 -5.37 5.11 14.24
C THR A 47 -6.85 5.20 13.88
N VAL A 48 -7.29 6.31 13.30
CA VAL A 48 -8.68 6.59 12.92
C VAL A 48 -8.90 6.37 11.42
N LEU A 49 -7.96 6.87 10.60
CA LEU A 49 -7.98 6.70 9.16
C LEU A 49 -7.03 5.57 8.76
N TRP A 50 -7.55 4.63 7.99
CA TRP A 50 -6.84 3.44 7.54
C TRP A 50 -6.82 3.36 6.03
N ARG A 51 -5.67 3.03 5.49
CA ARG A 51 -5.49 2.66 4.10
C ARG A 51 -5.61 1.15 3.96
N VAL A 52 -6.38 0.70 2.98
CA VAL A 52 -6.61 -0.71 2.68
C VAL A 52 -6.08 -1.00 1.29
N VAL A 53 -5.29 -2.07 1.15
CA VAL A 53 -4.80 -2.55 -0.14
C VAL A 53 -5.17 -4.01 -0.29
N ALA A 54 -5.81 -4.35 -1.42
CA ALA A 54 -6.12 -5.71 -1.83
C ALA A 54 -5.42 -6.05 -3.15
N LEU A 55 -4.92 -7.28 -3.30
CA LEU A 55 -4.26 -7.75 -4.51
C LEU A 55 -5.16 -8.71 -5.29
N ASP A 56 -5.13 -8.59 -6.62
CA ASP A 56 -5.77 -9.50 -7.56
C ASP A 56 -4.92 -9.68 -8.82
N GLY A 57 -3.94 -10.56 -8.74
CA GLY A 57 -3.06 -10.86 -9.87
C GLY A 57 -2.46 -9.60 -10.50
N LYS A 58 -3.03 -9.18 -11.64
CA LYS A 58 -2.54 -8.03 -12.42
C LYS A 58 -2.86 -6.66 -11.84
N LEU A 59 -3.82 -6.59 -10.91
CA LEU A 59 -4.31 -5.35 -10.32
C LEU A 59 -4.05 -5.32 -8.81
N PHE A 60 -4.05 -4.12 -8.25
CA PHE A 60 -4.29 -3.93 -6.83
C PHE A 60 -5.38 -2.87 -6.63
N PHE A 61 -6.08 -3.00 -5.53
CA PHE A 61 -7.19 -2.13 -5.15
C PHE A 61 -6.79 -1.36 -3.91
N GLU A 62 -6.99 -0.05 -3.93
CA GLU A 62 -6.69 0.85 -2.83
C GLU A 62 -7.94 1.57 -2.38
N GLY A 63 -8.18 1.61 -1.09
CA GLY A 63 -9.28 2.34 -0.49
C GLY A 63 -8.92 2.87 0.89
N PHE A 64 -9.71 3.83 1.37
CA PHE A 64 -9.52 4.46 2.67
C PHE A 64 -10.78 4.36 3.52
N TYR A 65 -10.59 4.06 4.80
CA TYR A 65 -11.67 3.98 5.78
C TYR A 65 -11.32 4.80 7.02
N SER A 66 -12.23 5.71 7.38
CA SER A 66 -12.20 6.39 8.68
C SER A 66 -13.28 5.82 9.59
N PHE A 67 -13.04 5.74 10.89
CA PHE A 67 -14.08 5.39 11.86
C PHE A 67 -15.26 6.38 11.86
N PHE A 68 -15.06 7.58 11.33
CA PHE A 68 -16.13 8.57 11.12
C PHE A 68 -16.93 8.36 9.82
N ASP A 69 -16.56 7.40 8.97
CA ASP A 69 -17.32 7.05 7.76
C ASP A 69 -18.64 6.31 8.10
N GLY A 70 -18.78 5.82 9.33
CA GLY A 70 -19.94 5.06 9.78
C GLY A 70 -20.06 3.72 9.05
N LYS A 71 -21.27 3.43 8.50
CA LYS A 71 -21.56 2.17 7.79
C LYS A 71 -21.27 2.23 6.28
N ARG A 72 -20.67 3.30 5.77
CA ARG A 72 -20.37 3.42 4.34
C ARG A 72 -19.38 2.35 3.91
N HIS A 73 -19.63 1.73 2.75
CA HIS A 73 -18.66 0.83 2.13
C HIS A 73 -17.42 1.60 1.70
N ILE A 74 -16.26 0.95 1.85
CA ILE A 74 -15.00 1.49 1.33
C ILE A 74 -15.09 1.50 -0.20
N ARG A 75 -14.82 2.64 -0.81
CA ARG A 75 -14.66 2.75 -2.26
C ARG A 75 -13.23 2.37 -2.62
N PHE A 76 -13.10 1.41 -3.53
CA PHE A 76 -11.81 0.94 -4.00
C PHE A 76 -11.53 1.50 -5.39
N LYS A 77 -10.35 2.10 -5.57
CA LYS A 77 -9.75 2.37 -6.88
C LYS A 77 -8.83 1.22 -7.24
N HIS A 78 -8.74 0.90 -8.53
CA HIS A 78 -7.85 -0.13 -9.02
C HIS A 78 -6.68 0.47 -9.79
N TYR A 79 -5.54 -0.18 -9.69
CA TYR A 79 -4.29 0.20 -10.33
C TYR A 79 -3.56 -1.03 -10.88
N ILE A 80 -2.72 -0.82 -11.88
CA ILE A 80 -1.95 -1.91 -12.50
C ILE A 80 -0.78 -2.26 -11.58
N ARG A 81 -0.61 -3.56 -11.33
CA ARG A 81 0.49 -4.12 -10.54
C ARG A 81 1.66 -4.59 -11.40
N HIS A 82 1.42 -4.85 -12.69
CA HIS A 82 2.37 -5.45 -13.63
C HIS A 82 2.89 -6.82 -13.17
N GLU A 83 1.98 -7.74 -12.88
CA GLU A 83 2.30 -9.13 -12.49
C GLU A 83 3.14 -9.86 -13.54
N ASP A 84 2.99 -9.52 -14.80
CA ASP A 84 3.81 -9.98 -15.93
C ASP A 84 5.29 -9.65 -15.73
N LEU A 85 5.62 -8.41 -15.35
CA LEU A 85 7.00 -8.00 -15.04
C LEU A 85 7.53 -8.72 -13.80
N ILE A 86 6.70 -8.89 -12.76
CA ILE A 86 7.09 -9.60 -11.53
C ILE A 86 7.43 -11.05 -11.89
N SER A 87 6.57 -11.73 -12.63
CA SER A 87 6.73 -13.12 -13.03
C SER A 87 7.93 -13.32 -13.95
N ALA A 88 8.11 -12.45 -14.96
CA ALA A 88 9.24 -12.48 -15.88
C ALA A 88 10.59 -12.30 -15.16
N ASN A 89 10.60 -11.55 -14.05
CA ASN A 89 11.80 -11.27 -13.27
C ASN A 89 11.87 -12.05 -11.94
N ALA A 90 11.08 -13.10 -11.76
CA ALA A 90 11.04 -13.92 -10.54
C ALA A 90 12.40 -14.55 -10.19
N GLY A 91 13.30 -14.72 -11.17
CA GLY A 91 14.68 -15.17 -10.99
C GLY A 91 15.62 -14.15 -10.35
N ASN A 92 15.30 -12.85 -10.46
CA ASN A 92 16.12 -11.77 -9.93
C ASN A 92 16.16 -11.79 -8.40
N PRO A 93 17.37 -11.82 -7.75
CA PRO A 93 17.49 -11.86 -6.30
C PRO A 93 16.83 -10.68 -5.58
N GLN A 94 16.81 -9.49 -6.21
CA GLN A 94 16.18 -8.28 -5.65
C GLN A 94 14.65 -8.43 -5.65
N VAL A 95 14.07 -8.94 -6.74
CA VAL A 95 12.62 -9.24 -6.82
C VAL A 95 12.25 -10.30 -5.79
N LYS A 96 13.00 -11.40 -5.68
CA LYS A 96 12.79 -12.43 -4.65
C LYS A 96 12.83 -11.87 -3.24
N ARG A 97 13.79 -10.99 -2.95
CA ARG A 97 13.91 -10.34 -1.63
C ARG A 97 12.70 -9.49 -1.35
N MET A 98 12.28 -8.65 -2.30
CA MET A 98 11.12 -7.78 -2.14
C MET A 98 9.82 -8.56 -2.02
N MET A 99 9.62 -9.61 -2.81
CA MET A 99 8.44 -10.51 -2.68
C MET A 99 8.32 -11.09 -1.27
N ARG A 100 9.42 -11.59 -0.71
CA ARG A 100 9.43 -12.13 0.67
C ARG A 100 9.20 -11.04 1.71
N PHE A 101 9.89 -9.89 1.56
CA PHE A 101 9.82 -8.79 2.51
C PHE A 101 8.43 -8.15 2.56
N THR A 102 7.78 -7.97 1.40
CA THR A 102 6.47 -7.34 1.30
C THR A 102 5.30 -8.31 1.47
N GLY A 103 5.57 -9.63 1.52
CA GLY A 103 4.52 -10.64 1.46
C GLY A 103 3.74 -10.60 0.14
N GLY A 104 4.38 -10.17 -0.95
CA GLY A 104 3.77 -10.01 -2.26
C GLY A 104 3.11 -8.64 -2.50
N PHE A 105 3.00 -7.78 -1.49
CA PHE A 105 2.43 -6.43 -1.64
C PHE A 105 3.43 -5.47 -2.29
N LEU A 106 3.69 -5.70 -3.56
CA LEU A 106 4.53 -4.84 -4.40
C LEU A 106 3.93 -4.69 -5.80
N LYS A 107 4.30 -3.63 -6.49
CA LYS A 107 4.12 -3.45 -7.93
C LYS A 107 5.47 -3.28 -8.61
N MET A 108 5.52 -3.57 -9.90
CA MET A 108 6.66 -3.23 -10.74
C MET A 108 6.22 -2.32 -11.88
N HIS A 109 7.16 -1.53 -12.40
CA HIS A 109 7.00 -0.83 -13.67
C HIS A 109 8.36 -0.73 -14.35
N GLN A 110 8.33 -0.37 -15.62
CA GLN A 110 9.53 -0.16 -16.41
C GLN A 110 9.60 1.30 -16.83
N GLU A 111 10.77 1.91 -16.64
CA GLU A 111 11.07 3.26 -17.11
C GLU A 111 12.35 3.22 -17.93
N GLY A 112 12.23 3.47 -19.25
CA GLY A 112 13.31 3.23 -20.18
C GLY A 112 13.71 1.75 -20.20
N THR A 113 14.96 1.47 -19.90
CA THR A 113 15.51 0.09 -19.77
C THR A 113 15.43 -0.46 -18.35
N ASN A 114 15.18 0.40 -17.36
CA ASN A 114 15.26 0.03 -15.96
C ASN A 114 13.91 -0.46 -15.42
N LEU A 115 13.99 -1.45 -14.55
CA LEU A 115 12.87 -1.99 -13.79
C LEU A 115 12.84 -1.32 -12.41
N TRP A 116 11.63 -1.01 -11.98
CA TRP A 116 11.35 -0.41 -10.69
C TRP A 116 10.46 -1.32 -9.86
N ILE A 117 10.75 -1.41 -8.55
CA ILE A 117 9.93 -2.13 -7.58
C ILE A 117 9.43 -1.15 -6.54
N THR A 118 8.14 -1.15 -6.30
CA THR A 118 7.46 -0.32 -5.30
C THR A 118 6.83 -1.18 -4.23
N ASP A 119 7.11 -0.91 -2.95
CA ASP A 119 6.42 -1.52 -1.81
C ASP A 119 5.08 -0.82 -1.60
N LEU A 120 3.98 -1.55 -1.79
CA LEU A 120 2.62 -1.03 -1.66
C LEU A 120 2.18 -0.79 -0.21
N ARG A 121 2.95 -1.20 0.79
CA ARG A 121 2.56 -1.10 2.20
C ARG A 121 2.79 0.30 2.79
N MET A 122 3.74 1.07 2.23
CA MET A 122 4.17 2.36 2.78
C MET A 122 4.02 3.46 1.73
N GLY A 123 2.97 4.25 1.86
CA GLY A 123 2.59 5.31 0.92
C GLY A 123 1.18 5.12 0.39
N GLN A 124 0.87 5.74 -0.71
CA GLN A 124 -0.40 5.64 -1.45
C GLN A 124 -0.16 6.01 -2.91
N GLU A 125 -1.04 5.63 -3.81
CA GLU A 125 -0.88 5.99 -5.22
C GLU A 125 -1.05 7.51 -5.43
N PRO A 126 -0.12 8.18 -6.17
CA PRO A 126 1.09 7.61 -6.82
C PRO A 126 2.35 7.65 -5.94
N ASP A 127 2.28 8.19 -4.74
CA ASP A 127 3.42 8.55 -3.88
C ASP A 127 3.76 7.43 -2.89
N TYR A 128 4.86 6.71 -3.15
CA TYR A 128 5.36 5.63 -2.30
C TYR A 128 6.71 5.97 -1.70
N VAL A 129 6.87 5.63 -0.40
CA VAL A 129 8.13 5.84 0.33
C VAL A 129 9.25 4.95 -0.20
N PHE A 130 8.90 3.70 -0.52
CA PHE A 130 9.86 2.69 -0.98
C PHE A 130 9.63 2.35 -2.45
N ASN A 131 10.35 3.06 -3.30
CA ASN A 131 10.41 2.84 -4.73
C ASN A 131 11.88 2.69 -5.15
N PHE A 132 12.24 1.55 -5.75
CA PHE A 132 13.61 1.17 -6.03
C PHE A 132 13.84 0.92 -7.52
N ASP A 133 14.80 1.62 -8.10
CA ASP A 133 15.41 1.27 -9.38
C ASP A 133 16.34 0.07 -9.18
N ILE A 134 16.04 -1.06 -9.81
CA ILE A 134 16.82 -2.29 -9.76
C ILE A 134 17.63 -2.53 -11.03
N GLY A 135 17.71 -1.53 -11.92
CA GLY A 135 18.39 -1.64 -13.21
C GLY A 135 17.62 -2.44 -14.26
N PRO A 136 18.28 -2.78 -15.36
CA PRO A 136 17.64 -3.51 -16.47
C PRO A 136 17.31 -4.97 -16.09
N ALA A 137 16.46 -5.60 -16.89
CA ALA A 137 16.19 -7.03 -16.78
C ALA A 137 17.50 -7.82 -16.92
N LEU A 138 17.72 -8.79 -16.03
CA LEU A 138 18.95 -9.57 -15.98
C LEU A 138 18.92 -10.74 -16.94
N ALA A 139 20.01 -10.95 -17.69
CA ALA A 139 20.25 -12.22 -18.36
C ALA A 139 20.64 -13.32 -17.34
N PRO A 140 20.44 -14.60 -17.67
CA PRO A 140 20.82 -15.70 -16.79
C PRO A 140 22.30 -15.61 -16.36
N GLY A 141 22.54 -15.68 -15.03
CA GLY A 141 23.87 -15.61 -14.45
C GLY A 141 24.46 -14.21 -14.23
N GLN A 142 23.74 -13.15 -14.60
CA GLN A 142 24.17 -11.79 -14.30
C GLN A 142 23.94 -11.43 -12.82
N ILE A 143 24.88 -10.65 -12.28
CA ILE A 143 24.77 -10.07 -10.94
C ILE A 143 23.97 -8.77 -11.04
N PRO A 144 22.90 -8.59 -10.22
CA PRO A 144 22.13 -7.35 -10.24
C PRO A 144 22.98 -6.16 -9.76
N PRO A 145 22.81 -4.98 -10.37
CA PRO A 145 23.39 -3.76 -9.84
C PRO A 145 22.79 -3.44 -8.46
N PRO A 146 23.45 -2.62 -7.63
CA PRO A 146 22.86 -2.15 -6.39
C PRO A 146 21.54 -1.42 -6.64
N ALA A 147 20.48 -1.78 -5.92
CA ALA A 147 19.20 -1.07 -6.01
C ALA A 147 19.36 0.37 -5.50
N LYS A 148 18.77 1.32 -6.21
CA LYS A 148 18.76 2.74 -5.84
C LYS A 148 17.37 3.16 -5.43
N GLN A 149 17.22 3.63 -4.21
CA GLN A 149 15.93 4.19 -3.77
C GLN A 149 15.72 5.56 -4.43
N SER A 150 14.52 5.79 -4.96
CA SER A 150 14.13 7.11 -5.41
C SER A 150 13.87 8.03 -4.23
N ASN A 151 14.13 9.33 -4.42
CA ASN A 151 13.77 10.32 -3.41
C ASN A 151 12.24 10.47 -3.35
N PHE A 152 11.69 10.19 -2.19
CA PHE A 152 10.27 10.44 -1.91
C PHE A 152 10.02 11.95 -1.89
N ARG A 153 9.21 12.44 -2.83
CA ARG A 153 8.80 13.84 -2.89
C ARG A 153 7.29 13.92 -2.70
N THR A 154 6.86 14.37 -1.55
CA THR A 154 5.44 14.64 -1.29
C THR A 154 5.22 16.12 -1.09
N HIS A 155 4.18 16.67 -1.69
CA HIS A 155 3.68 18.00 -1.40
C HIS A 155 2.92 17.96 -0.06
N PHE A 156 3.63 18.17 1.05
CA PHE A 156 3.10 18.01 2.41
C PHE A 156 1.83 18.81 2.67
N GLY A 157 1.71 20.04 2.13
CA GLY A 157 0.58 20.91 2.39
C GLY A 157 -0.78 20.34 1.92
N PRO A 158 -0.93 19.97 0.64
CA PRO A 158 -2.12 19.27 0.15
C PRO A 158 -2.40 17.96 0.86
N ALA A 159 -1.36 17.14 1.10
CA ALA A 159 -1.49 15.85 1.77
C ALA A 159 -2.01 15.99 3.21
N LEU A 160 -1.52 16.94 3.99
CA LEU A 160 -1.98 17.18 5.36
C LEU A 160 -3.42 17.71 5.41
N ARG A 161 -3.81 18.61 4.48
CA ARG A 161 -5.19 19.09 4.39
C ARG A 161 -6.16 17.96 4.05
N TRP A 162 -5.79 17.12 3.09
CA TRP A 162 -6.57 15.93 2.73
C TRP A 162 -6.69 14.98 3.93
N LEU A 163 -5.57 14.67 4.59
CA LEU A 163 -5.52 13.78 5.75
C LEU A 163 -6.47 14.24 6.86
N GLY A 164 -6.41 15.53 7.25
CA GLY A 164 -7.28 16.08 8.28
C GLY A 164 -8.76 15.97 7.95
N ARG A 165 -9.14 16.31 6.71
CA ARG A 165 -10.54 16.22 6.27
C ARG A 165 -11.01 14.78 6.14
N ARG A 166 -10.14 13.88 5.64
CA ARG A 166 -10.46 12.47 5.45
C ARG A 166 -10.57 11.73 6.79
N ILE A 167 -9.76 12.08 7.78
CA ILE A 167 -9.89 11.58 9.17
C ILE A 167 -11.30 11.87 9.69
N LEU A 168 -11.84 13.06 9.47
CA LEU A 168 -13.17 13.48 9.89
C LEU A 168 -14.32 12.91 9.04
N GLY A 169 -14.05 11.96 8.17
CA GLY A 169 -15.05 11.27 7.36
C GLY A 169 -15.47 11.99 6.08
N ALA A 170 -14.75 13.04 5.66
CA ALA A 170 -14.99 13.64 4.35
C ALA A 170 -14.63 12.64 3.24
N ASP A 171 -15.54 12.40 2.32
CA ASP A 171 -15.37 11.45 1.21
C ASP A 171 -14.55 12.09 0.09
N LEU A 172 -13.24 12.10 0.28
CA LEU A 172 -12.25 12.74 -0.60
C LEU A 172 -11.20 11.73 -1.05
N ASP A 173 -10.87 11.80 -2.33
CA ASP A 173 -9.72 11.08 -2.88
C ASP A 173 -8.40 11.71 -2.43
N PRO A 174 -7.31 10.92 -2.34
CA PRO A 174 -5.97 11.45 -2.12
C PRO A 174 -5.60 12.49 -3.18
N PRO A 175 -4.83 13.53 -2.82
CA PRO A 175 -4.33 14.47 -3.81
C PRO A 175 -3.40 13.74 -4.79
N THR A 176 -3.62 13.94 -6.07
CA THR A 176 -2.68 13.55 -7.13
C THR A 176 -1.75 14.73 -7.41
N ASN A 177 -0.44 14.47 -7.51
CA ASN A 177 0.55 15.48 -7.90
C ASN A 177 0.42 15.86 -9.37
#